data_c6978bf007a495955ba507075b0c2f66
#
_entry.id   c6978bf007a495955ba507075b0c2f66
#
_cell.length_a   1.000
_cell.length_b   1.000
_cell.length_c   1.000
_cell.angle_alpha   90.00
_cell.angle_beta   90.00
_cell.angle_gamma   90.00
#
_symmetry.space_group_name_H-M   'P 1'
#
loop_
_entity.id
_entity.type
_entity.pdbx_description
1 polymer ?
#
loop_
_entity_poly.entity_id
_entity_poly.type
_entity_poly.pdbx_seq_one_letter_code
_entity_poly.pdbx_strand_id
1 'polypeptide(L)'
;WLLPIPAQLQTCMPAWLTGGRSTLAVRVIQHPLIAALCRHIAQNDPQNPFGFLVSTSCNPSGQTPACNYRQAHHYFADEIGYLQGETLGFNRPSQILDALTEQQVRA
;
A
#
# COMPACT_ATOMS: atom_id res chain seq x y z
N TRP A 1 7.18 6.00 -4.31
CA TRP A 1 7.54 7.41 -4.43
C TRP A 1 6.81 8.24 -3.39
N LEU A 2 7.47 9.25 -2.83
CA LEU A 2 6.82 10.31 -2.07
C LEU A 2 6.44 11.44 -3.03
N LEU A 3 5.15 11.69 -3.15
CA LEU A 3 4.62 12.79 -3.95
C LEU A 3 4.22 13.95 -3.03
N PRO A 4 4.56 15.20 -3.39
CA PRO A 4 4.09 16.36 -2.64
C PRO A 4 2.56 16.47 -2.72
N ILE A 5 1.93 16.80 -1.60
CA ILE A 5 0.49 17.03 -1.55
C ILE A 5 0.26 18.53 -1.78
N PRO A 6 -0.57 18.92 -2.78
CA PRO A 6 -0.94 20.31 -2.96
C PRO A 6 -1.50 20.94 -1.68
N ALA A 7 -1.14 22.18 -1.39
CA ALA A 7 -1.51 22.84 -0.14
C ALA A 7 -3.02 22.82 0.16
N GLN A 8 -3.85 22.97 -0.88
CA GLN A 8 -5.30 22.94 -0.78
C GLN A 8 -5.86 21.55 -0.40
N LEU A 9 -5.10 20.47 -0.57
CA LEU A 9 -5.51 19.11 -0.23
C LEU A 9 -4.95 18.63 1.11
N GLN A 10 -3.94 19.30 1.66
CA GLN A 10 -3.28 18.85 2.90
C GLN A 10 -4.23 18.78 4.08
N THR A 11 -5.21 19.69 4.16
CA THR A 11 -6.22 19.70 5.23
C THR A 11 -7.31 18.65 5.04
N CYS A 12 -7.49 18.14 3.83
CA CYS A 12 -8.50 17.12 3.50
C CYS A 12 -7.95 15.70 3.62
N MET A 13 -6.64 15.53 3.62
CA MET A 13 -6.01 14.21 3.69
C MET A 13 -5.94 13.72 5.13
N PRO A 14 -6.42 12.50 5.41
CA PRO A 14 -6.36 11.97 6.78
C PRO A 14 -4.91 11.68 7.21
N ALA A 15 -4.62 12.02 8.47
CA ALA A 15 -3.27 11.84 9.03
C ALA A 15 -2.79 10.39 9.01
N TRP A 16 -3.69 9.41 9.12
CA TRP A 16 -3.32 7.99 9.04
C TRP A 16 -2.80 7.59 7.65
N LEU A 17 -3.17 8.32 6.60
CA LEU A 17 -2.70 8.07 5.23
C LEU A 17 -1.36 8.74 4.96
N THR A 18 -1.17 9.96 5.46
CA THR A 18 0.03 10.78 5.21
C THR A 18 1.08 10.68 6.31
N GLY A 19 0.73 10.12 7.47
CA GLY A 19 1.56 10.18 8.67
C GLY A 19 1.73 11.60 9.20
N GLY A 20 0.79 12.50 8.91
CA GLY A 20 0.85 13.92 9.26
C GLY A 20 1.86 14.73 8.43
N ARG A 21 2.34 14.18 7.30
CA ARG A 21 3.32 14.81 6.42
C ARG A 21 2.65 15.55 5.27
N SER A 22 3.40 16.42 4.62
CA SER A 22 3.00 17.12 3.40
C SER A 22 3.22 16.31 2.11
N THR A 23 3.58 15.03 2.26
CA THR A 23 3.82 14.10 1.16
C THR A 23 2.99 12.83 1.33
N LEU A 24 2.63 12.21 0.21
CA LEU A 24 1.94 10.94 0.14
C LEU A 24 2.84 9.89 -0.51
N ALA A 25 3.00 8.75 0.15
CA ALA A 25 3.69 7.60 -0.43
C ALA A 25 2.75 6.86 -1.39
N VAL A 26 3.17 6.72 -2.64
CA VAL A 26 2.41 6.00 -3.67
C VAL A 26 3.28 4.95 -4.35
N ARG A 27 2.65 3.90 -4.85
CA ARG A 27 3.30 2.84 -5.60
C ARG A 27 2.40 2.38 -6.75
N VAL A 28 2.98 2.20 -7.93
CA VAL A 28 2.33 1.51 -9.03
C VAL A 28 2.68 0.03 -8.92
N ILE A 29 1.67 -0.82 -8.84
CA ILE A 29 1.83 -2.26 -8.66
C ILE A 29 1.69 -2.96 -10.00
N GLN A 30 2.71 -3.77 -10.35
CA GLN A 30 2.72 -4.58 -11.56
C GLN A 30 2.30 -6.03 -11.33
N HIS A 31 2.01 -6.42 -10.09
CA HIS A 31 1.51 -7.76 -9.78
C HIS A 31 0.15 -7.98 -10.46
N PRO A 32 0.01 -9.01 -11.33
CA PRO A 32 -1.21 -9.17 -12.16
C PRO A 32 -2.49 -9.29 -11.33
N LEU A 33 -2.44 -10.01 -10.21
CA LEU A 33 -3.60 -10.21 -9.34
C LEU A 33 -4.02 -8.91 -8.65
N ILE A 34 -3.08 -8.11 -8.17
CA ILE A 34 -3.37 -6.81 -7.53
C ILE A 34 -3.87 -5.82 -8.59
N ALA A 35 -3.28 -5.81 -9.77
CA ALA A 35 -3.75 -4.98 -10.87
C ALA A 35 -5.19 -5.34 -11.28
N ALA A 36 -5.53 -6.63 -11.31
CA ALA A 36 -6.90 -7.09 -11.58
C ALA A 36 -7.87 -6.64 -10.49
N LEU A 37 -7.47 -6.73 -9.22
CA LEU A 37 -8.27 -6.24 -8.08
C LEU A 37 -8.52 -4.73 -8.19
N CYS A 38 -7.50 -3.94 -8.49
CA CYS A 38 -7.64 -2.49 -8.68
C CYS A 38 -8.61 -2.16 -9.82
N ARG A 39 -8.52 -2.87 -10.95
CA ARG A 39 -9.48 -2.69 -12.07
C ARG A 39 -10.90 -3.06 -11.65
N HIS A 40 -11.07 -4.15 -10.92
CA HIS A 40 -12.38 -4.55 -10.42
C HIS A 40 -13.01 -3.49 -9.51
N ILE A 41 -12.22 -2.92 -8.60
CA ILE A 41 -12.67 -1.84 -7.72
C ILE A 41 -13.06 -0.61 -8.55
N ALA A 42 -12.21 -0.20 -9.50
CA ALA A 42 -12.49 0.96 -10.36
C ALA A 42 -13.80 0.82 -11.14
N GLN A 43 -14.16 -0.40 -11.55
CA GLN A 43 -15.37 -0.68 -12.31
C GLN A 43 -16.63 -0.78 -11.44
N ASN A 44 -16.49 -1.13 -10.16
CA ASN A 44 -17.63 -1.47 -9.31
C ASN A 44 -17.83 -0.51 -8.13
N ASP A 45 -16.87 0.37 -7.84
CA ASP A 45 -16.99 1.36 -6.79
C ASP A 45 -16.98 2.79 -7.37
N PRO A 46 -18.15 3.45 -7.45
CA PRO A 46 -18.24 4.81 -7.99
C PRO A 46 -17.46 5.85 -7.17
N GLN A 47 -17.19 5.56 -5.89
CA GLN A 47 -16.40 6.45 -5.03
C GLN A 47 -14.89 6.26 -5.19
N ASN A 48 -14.47 5.20 -5.86
CA ASN A 48 -13.07 4.90 -6.13
C ASN A 48 -12.84 4.54 -7.61
N PRO A 49 -13.12 5.47 -8.54
CA PRO A 49 -13.07 5.20 -9.99
C PRO A 49 -11.66 4.93 -10.50
N PHE A 50 -10.63 5.23 -9.72
CA PHE A 50 -9.24 4.97 -10.05
C PHE A 50 -8.71 3.64 -9.49
N GLY A 51 -9.48 2.95 -8.67
CA GLY A 51 -9.10 1.67 -8.10
C GLY A 51 -7.90 1.74 -7.15
N PHE A 52 -7.80 2.80 -6.35
CA PHE A 52 -6.73 2.94 -5.35
C PHE A 52 -6.93 1.97 -4.19
N LEU A 53 -5.83 1.46 -3.66
CA LEU A 53 -5.80 0.66 -2.45
C LEU A 53 -4.82 1.24 -1.46
N VAL A 54 -5.20 1.25 -0.19
CA VAL A 54 -4.25 1.50 0.89
C VAL A 54 -3.44 0.23 1.10
N SER A 55 -2.12 0.38 1.18
CA SER A 55 -1.19 -0.75 1.35
C SER A 55 -0.40 -0.60 2.64
N THR A 56 -0.30 -1.69 3.38
CA THR A 56 0.55 -1.80 4.55
C THR A 56 1.22 -3.18 4.58
N SER A 57 2.25 -3.34 5.41
CA SER A 57 2.85 -4.65 5.65
C SER A 57 1.89 -5.56 6.42
N CYS A 58 1.94 -6.83 6.13
CA CYS A 58 1.06 -7.84 6.74
C CYS A 58 1.64 -8.35 8.06
N ASN A 59 1.51 -7.56 9.12
CA ASN A 59 2.00 -7.92 10.46
C ASN A 59 1.34 -7.07 11.54
N PRO A 60 1.18 -7.58 12.75
CA PRO A 60 0.95 -6.74 13.93
C PRO A 60 2.13 -5.78 14.13
N SER A 61 1.89 -4.62 14.70
CA SER A 61 2.92 -3.61 14.93
C SER A 61 4.13 -4.20 15.65
N GLY A 62 5.33 -3.94 15.11
CA GLY A 62 6.58 -4.42 15.67
C GLY A 62 6.94 -5.88 15.35
N GLN A 63 6.09 -6.59 14.64
CA GLN A 63 6.36 -7.97 14.22
C GLN A 63 6.95 -8.02 12.81
N THR A 64 7.57 -9.16 12.48
CA THR A 64 8.09 -9.40 11.12
C THR A 64 6.95 -9.54 10.11
N PRO A 65 6.97 -8.84 8.97
CA PRO A 65 5.94 -8.98 7.96
C PRO A 65 5.79 -10.41 7.44
N ALA A 66 4.55 -10.85 7.29
CA ALA A 66 4.24 -12.13 6.67
C ALA A 66 4.60 -12.11 5.18
N CYS A 67 5.25 -13.17 4.71
CA CYS A 67 5.65 -13.34 3.31
C CYS A 67 4.80 -14.37 2.56
N ASN A 68 3.88 -15.04 3.22
CA ASN A 68 2.98 -16.02 2.63
C ASN A 68 1.68 -16.14 3.44
N TYR A 69 0.71 -16.87 2.86
CA TYR A 69 -0.60 -17.07 3.47
C TYR A 69 -0.52 -17.67 4.89
N ARG A 70 0.32 -18.71 5.09
CA ARG A 70 0.44 -19.38 6.40
C ARG A 70 0.85 -18.40 7.50
N GLN A 71 1.84 -17.54 7.23
CA GLN A 71 2.29 -16.53 8.17
C GLN A 71 1.23 -15.46 8.42
N ALA A 72 0.56 -14.99 7.37
CA ALA A 72 -0.54 -14.04 7.50
C ALA A 72 -1.70 -14.61 8.32
N HIS A 73 -2.08 -15.84 8.05
CA HIS A 73 -3.15 -16.53 8.80
C HIS A 73 -2.76 -16.78 10.26
N HIS A 74 -1.48 -17.02 10.53
CA HIS A 74 -0.98 -17.13 11.90
C HIS A 74 -1.20 -15.82 12.69
N TYR A 75 -1.02 -14.66 12.04
CA TYR A 75 -1.25 -13.37 12.70
C TYR A 75 -2.73 -13.00 12.82
N PHE A 76 -3.52 -13.21 11.80
CA PHE A 76 -4.84 -12.60 11.66
C PHE A 76 -6.00 -13.62 11.61
N ALA A 77 -5.69 -14.91 11.48
CA ALA A 77 -6.70 -15.98 11.40
C ALA A 77 -7.84 -15.60 10.44
N ASP A 78 -9.08 -15.68 10.88
CA ASP A 78 -10.26 -15.36 10.08
C ASP A 78 -10.74 -13.90 10.25
N GLU A 79 -9.95 -13.05 10.89
CA GLU A 79 -10.29 -11.62 11.10
C GLU A 79 -10.20 -10.79 9.82
N ILE A 80 -9.49 -11.27 8.80
CA ILE A 80 -9.32 -10.61 7.50
C ILE A 80 -9.64 -11.56 6.35
N GLY A 81 -9.96 -11.01 5.18
CA GLY A 81 -10.06 -11.78 3.96
C GLY A 81 -8.67 -12.01 3.33
N TYR A 82 -8.56 -13.07 2.55
CA TYR A 82 -7.33 -13.46 1.86
C TYR A 82 -7.60 -13.60 0.36
N LEU A 83 -6.85 -12.84 -0.45
CA LEU A 83 -6.84 -13.03 -1.88
C LEU A 83 -5.72 -14.01 -2.23
N GLN A 84 -6.11 -15.17 -2.76
CA GLN A 84 -5.14 -16.21 -3.10
C GLN A 84 -4.32 -15.82 -4.32
N GLY A 85 -3.03 -16.00 -4.22
CA GLY A 85 -2.06 -15.72 -5.26
C GLY A 85 -0.65 -15.95 -4.75
N GLU A 86 0.31 -15.91 -5.65
CA GLU A 86 1.71 -16.07 -5.29
C GLU A 86 2.38 -14.72 -5.04
N THR A 87 3.28 -14.68 -4.08
CA THR A 87 4.16 -13.54 -3.87
C THR A 87 5.28 -13.56 -4.90
N LEU A 88 5.85 -12.38 -5.20
CA LEU A 88 6.96 -12.27 -6.16
C LEU A 88 8.33 -12.63 -5.57
N GLY A 89 8.37 -13.17 -4.35
CA GLY A 89 9.60 -13.60 -3.70
C GLY A 89 10.45 -12.49 -3.11
N PHE A 90 9.97 -11.26 -3.09
CA PHE A 90 10.63 -10.16 -2.41
C PHE A 90 10.49 -10.30 -0.90
N ASN A 91 11.61 -10.27 -0.18
CA ASN A 91 11.67 -10.39 1.28
C ASN A 91 12.15 -9.11 1.99
N ARG A 92 12.21 -8.01 1.24
CA ARG A 92 12.51 -6.68 1.79
C ARG A 92 11.39 -5.70 1.46
N PRO A 93 11.13 -4.71 2.34
CA PRO A 93 10.22 -3.63 2.02
C PRO A 93 10.67 -2.86 0.78
N SER A 94 9.71 -2.26 0.07
CA SER A 94 10.02 -1.39 -1.06
C SER A 94 10.83 -0.17 -0.61
N GLN A 95 11.78 0.22 -1.43
CA GLN A 95 12.46 1.51 -1.27
C GLN A 95 11.45 2.65 -1.46
N ILE A 96 11.66 3.73 -0.74
CA ILE A 96 10.87 4.95 -0.91
C ILE A 96 11.82 6.06 -1.37
N LEU A 97 11.53 6.64 -2.52
CA LEU A 97 12.26 7.74 -3.11
C LEU A 97 11.41 9.00 -3.09
N ASP A 98 12.03 10.14 -2.78
CA ASP A 98 11.39 11.43 -2.94
C ASP A 98 11.25 11.76 -4.44
N ALA A 99 10.04 12.11 -4.88
CA ALA A 99 9.77 12.33 -6.30
C ALA A 99 10.40 13.61 -6.87
N LEU A 100 10.76 14.57 -6.01
CA LEU A 100 11.38 15.82 -6.43
C LEU A 100 12.91 15.74 -6.45
N THR A 101 13.50 15.05 -5.49
CA THR A 101 14.96 15.00 -5.30
C THR A 101 15.58 13.68 -5.74
N GLU A 102 14.76 12.66 -5.96
CA GLU A 102 15.16 11.27 -6.22
C GLU A 102 16.00 10.64 -5.10
N GLN A 103 16.07 11.30 -3.95
CA GLN A 103 16.79 10.78 -2.79
C GLN A 103 16.01 9.65 -2.12
N GLN A 104 16.75 8.65 -1.68
CA GLN A 104 16.17 7.53 -0.95
C GLN A 104 15.81 7.96 0.48
N VAL A 105 14.53 7.82 0.82
CA VAL A 105 13.97 8.15 2.14
C VAL A 105 13.94 6.92 3.04
N ARG A 106 13.74 5.74 2.43
CA ARG A 106 13.76 4.45 3.13
C ARG A 106 14.39 3.38 2.23
N ALA A 107 15.30 2.65 2.82
CA ALA A 107 15.92 1.50 2.17
C ALA A 107 14.95 0.31 2.02
#